data_dd151de8567b52549e1bbb887b5da5e3
#
_entry.id   dd151de8567b52549e1bbb887b5da5e3
#
_cell.length_a   1.000
_cell.length_b   1.000
_cell.length_c   1.000
_cell.angle_alpha   90.00
_cell.angle_beta   90.00
_cell.angle_gamma   90.00
#
_symmetry.space_group_name_H-M   'P 1'
#
loop_
_entity.id
_entity.type
_entity.pdbx_description
1 polymer ?
#
loop_
_entity_poly.entity_id
_entity_poly.type
_entity_poly.pdbx_seq_one_letter_code
_entity_poly.pdbx_strand_id
1 'polypeptide(L)'
;MTFADGPAGRTVAETVPLFLLRDSGRTDEADVNDVVFLPEPILEARTLAALREAGANEETAGAATRAMLHASRLGIDSHGVRLASHYTQVLRGGRVNPNPAMKSRRTAAGAALLDADDGLGHAAAYAAMDLACGMAKEAGIAGVGVIRSSHFGAAGAYALAGAEAGLIAISMSNTDAIVALHGGAERFHGTNPIAVGAPVPNQKPWLLDMATSSIPLNRVLLYRTLGKALPEGVAADSSGQPTQDPADVEMLMPLGGTDFGFKGAALAGMVTLLSAVLTGSTLDHLMIRMAETDDFETPRRMGHFCLAIDPDRFAGRALFDEAITRYLADLRASAAREGESIMAPGDREWAVEAERKRTGIPVDRETAKFLGLAV
;
A
#
# COMPACT_ATOMS: atom_id res chain seq x y z
N MET A 1 -49.43 -29.47 -18.15
CA MET A 1 -48.76 -30.75 -18.29
C MET A 1 -47.30 -30.47 -18.54
N THR A 2 -46.45 -31.04 -17.72
CA THR A 2 -45.00 -31.08 -17.74
C THR A 2 -44.22 -29.77 -17.75
N PHE A 3 -43.77 -29.36 -16.59
CA PHE A 3 -42.69 -28.43 -16.33
C PHE A 3 -41.35 -29.06 -16.68
N ALA A 4 -40.54 -28.38 -17.46
CA ALA A 4 -39.17 -28.78 -17.76
C ALA A 4 -38.19 -27.94 -16.93
N ASP A 5 -37.15 -28.60 -16.50
CA ASP A 5 -36.10 -28.26 -15.56
C ASP A 5 -35.42 -26.89 -15.80
N GLY A 6 -35.16 -26.15 -14.72
CA GLY A 6 -34.28 -25.00 -14.69
C GLY A 6 -32.81 -25.42 -14.71
N PRO A 7 -31.90 -24.57 -15.23
CA PRO A 7 -30.50 -24.93 -15.35
C PRO A 7 -29.81 -24.92 -13.98
N ALA A 8 -29.07 -26.00 -13.73
CA ALA A 8 -28.22 -26.24 -12.57
C ALA A 8 -27.23 -25.11 -12.32
N GLY A 9 -26.99 -24.83 -11.05
CA GLY A 9 -26.08 -23.79 -10.58
C GLY A 9 -24.67 -23.90 -11.16
N ARG A 10 -24.23 -22.83 -11.81
CA ARG A 10 -22.83 -22.64 -12.17
C ARG A 10 -22.05 -22.27 -10.92
N THR A 11 -21.06 -23.06 -10.59
CA THR A 11 -20.08 -22.76 -9.54
C THR A 11 -19.30 -21.49 -9.90
N VAL A 12 -19.12 -20.59 -8.92
CA VAL A 12 -18.49 -19.25 -9.02
C VAL A 12 -17.05 -19.27 -9.58
N ALA A 13 -16.46 -20.47 -9.78
CA ALA A 13 -15.10 -20.66 -10.29
C ALA A 13 -14.91 -20.32 -11.79
N GLU A 14 -16.00 -20.25 -12.58
CA GLU A 14 -15.89 -20.17 -14.04
C GLU A 14 -15.85 -18.75 -14.65
N THR A 15 -15.91 -17.68 -13.84
CA THR A 15 -16.08 -16.30 -14.36
C THR A 15 -14.98 -15.30 -13.98
N VAL A 16 -13.91 -15.71 -13.31
CA VAL A 16 -12.81 -14.81 -12.98
C VAL A 16 -11.77 -14.84 -14.11
N PRO A 17 -11.46 -13.71 -14.76
CA PRO A 17 -10.44 -13.67 -15.79
C PRO A 17 -9.10 -14.22 -15.30
N LEU A 18 -8.50 -15.12 -16.06
CA LEU A 18 -7.28 -15.86 -15.72
C LEU A 18 -6.10 -14.94 -15.33
N PHE A 19 -6.04 -13.70 -15.86
CA PHE A 19 -5.00 -12.73 -15.55
C PHE A 19 -5.13 -12.16 -14.13
N LEU A 20 -6.36 -12.03 -13.59
CA LEU A 20 -6.60 -11.62 -12.21
C LEU A 20 -6.12 -12.69 -11.21
N LEU A 21 -6.05 -13.95 -11.66
CA LEU A 21 -5.59 -15.07 -10.85
C LEU A 21 -4.06 -15.21 -10.82
N ARG A 22 -3.37 -14.82 -11.91
CA ARG A 22 -1.91 -15.05 -12.04
C ARG A 22 -1.04 -14.13 -11.20
N ASP A 23 -1.53 -12.92 -10.83
CA ASP A 23 -0.68 -11.88 -10.25
C ASP A 23 -1.18 -11.31 -8.91
N SER A 24 -2.40 -11.65 -8.49
CA SER A 24 -3.00 -11.17 -7.24
C SER A 24 -2.51 -11.91 -5.97
N GLY A 25 -1.53 -12.82 -6.09
CA GLY A 25 -1.16 -13.69 -4.97
C GLY A 25 -2.25 -14.71 -4.65
N ARG A 26 -3.16 -14.96 -5.57
CA ARG A 26 -4.16 -16.02 -5.42
C ARG A 26 -3.44 -17.37 -5.44
N THR A 27 -3.64 -17.98 -4.41
CA THR A 27 -3.45 -19.32 -3.95
C THR A 27 -4.02 -20.36 -4.90
N ASP A 28 -3.34 -21.50 -4.99
CA ASP A 28 -3.87 -22.73 -5.55
C ASP A 28 -5.18 -23.11 -4.85
N GLU A 29 -5.96 -24.03 -5.40
CA GLU A 29 -7.30 -24.46 -4.95
C GLU A 29 -7.45 -24.70 -3.43
N ALA A 30 -6.38 -24.94 -2.70
CA ALA A 30 -6.39 -25.13 -1.25
C ALA A 30 -6.73 -23.83 -0.47
N ASP A 31 -6.39 -22.66 -1.00
CA ASP A 31 -6.59 -21.36 -0.32
C ASP A 31 -7.97 -20.74 -0.58
N VAL A 32 -8.68 -21.17 -1.64
CA VAL A 32 -10.04 -20.69 -1.95
C VAL A 32 -11.04 -21.11 -0.88
N ASN A 33 -10.74 -22.20 -0.15
CA ASN A 33 -11.61 -22.72 0.92
C ASN A 33 -11.42 -22.00 2.27
N ASP A 34 -10.42 -21.13 2.41
CA ASP A 34 -10.09 -20.47 3.68
C ASP A 34 -10.38 -18.97 3.70
N VAL A 35 -11.02 -18.42 2.68
CA VAL A 35 -11.47 -17.03 2.61
C VAL A 35 -12.99 -16.93 2.57
N VAL A 36 -13.52 -15.86 3.13
CA VAL A 36 -14.93 -15.48 3.02
C VAL A 36 -15.03 -14.17 2.23
N PHE A 37 -16.03 -14.08 1.35
CA PHE A 37 -16.29 -12.86 0.58
C PHE A 37 -17.30 -12.00 1.33
N LEU A 38 -16.90 -10.79 1.69
CA LEU A 38 -17.69 -9.91 2.54
C LEU A 38 -17.99 -8.59 1.83
N PRO A 39 -19.22 -8.06 1.95
CA PRO A 39 -19.55 -6.74 1.46
C PRO A 39 -18.73 -5.64 2.13
N GLU A 40 -18.23 -4.69 1.33
CA GLU A 40 -17.41 -3.56 1.82
C GLU A 40 -18.06 -2.80 2.99
N PRO A 41 -19.36 -2.45 2.99
CA PRO A 41 -19.97 -1.73 4.12
C PRO A 41 -19.93 -2.48 5.45
N ILE A 42 -19.96 -3.82 5.40
CA ILE A 42 -19.82 -4.65 6.61
C ILE A 42 -18.38 -4.58 7.14
N LEU A 43 -17.40 -4.71 6.24
CA LEU A 43 -15.98 -4.59 6.61
C LEU A 43 -15.66 -3.19 7.15
N GLU A 44 -16.20 -2.15 6.53
CA GLU A 44 -16.06 -0.76 7.00
C GLU A 44 -16.56 -0.61 8.44
N ALA A 45 -17.81 -0.97 8.67
CA ALA A 45 -18.42 -0.84 9.99
C ALA A 45 -17.66 -1.62 11.08
N ARG A 46 -17.22 -2.85 10.78
CA ARG A 46 -16.51 -3.70 11.72
C ARG A 46 -15.08 -3.26 11.99
N THR A 47 -14.37 -2.82 10.95
CA THR A 47 -13.01 -2.29 11.09
C THR A 47 -13.01 -0.99 11.90
N LEU A 48 -13.94 -0.08 11.61
CA LEU A 48 -14.12 1.16 12.36
C LEU A 48 -14.44 0.89 13.82
N ALA A 49 -15.36 -0.04 14.10
CA ALA A 49 -15.72 -0.42 15.46
C ALA A 49 -14.52 -0.98 16.24
N ALA A 50 -13.76 -1.91 15.64
CA ALA A 50 -12.59 -2.52 16.28
C ALA A 50 -11.52 -1.47 16.67
N LEU A 51 -11.25 -0.50 15.80
CA LEU A 51 -10.29 0.58 16.10
C LEU A 51 -10.78 1.52 17.20
N ARG A 52 -12.08 1.86 17.22
CA ARG A 52 -12.70 2.65 18.30
C ARG A 52 -12.65 1.92 19.64
N GLU A 53 -12.97 0.62 19.66
CA GLU A 53 -12.87 -0.22 20.84
C GLU A 53 -11.43 -0.35 21.37
N ALA A 54 -10.44 -0.16 20.49
CA ALA A 54 -9.02 -0.07 20.86
C ALA A 54 -8.60 1.32 21.35
N GLY A 55 -9.54 2.29 21.40
CA GLY A 55 -9.34 3.62 21.96
C GLY A 55 -9.08 4.73 20.93
N ALA A 56 -9.02 4.42 19.63
CA ALA A 56 -8.82 5.43 18.59
C ALA A 56 -10.01 6.41 18.53
N ASN A 57 -9.72 7.72 18.42
CA ASN A 57 -10.74 8.71 18.17
C ASN A 57 -11.35 8.55 16.75
N GLU A 58 -12.45 9.27 16.49
CA GLU A 58 -13.21 9.15 15.24
C GLU A 58 -12.36 9.41 13.99
N GLU A 59 -11.54 10.45 14.01
CA GLU A 59 -10.67 10.83 12.89
C GLU A 59 -9.63 9.76 12.61
N THR A 60 -8.93 9.29 13.64
CA THR A 60 -7.90 8.25 13.54
C THR A 60 -8.49 6.93 13.05
N ALA A 61 -9.61 6.48 13.64
CA ALA A 61 -10.28 5.24 13.26
C ALA A 61 -10.84 5.31 11.83
N GLY A 62 -11.45 6.43 11.45
CA GLY A 62 -11.99 6.67 10.12
C GLY A 62 -10.90 6.67 9.04
N ALA A 63 -9.79 7.39 9.26
CA ALA A 63 -8.68 7.44 8.33
C ALA A 63 -8.03 6.06 8.14
N ALA A 64 -7.80 5.30 9.21
CA ALA A 64 -7.23 3.96 9.14
C ALA A 64 -8.18 2.99 8.43
N THR A 65 -9.46 3.03 8.71
CA THR A 65 -10.48 2.22 8.03
C THR A 65 -10.52 2.54 6.53
N ARG A 66 -10.53 3.82 6.15
CA ARG A 66 -10.49 4.27 4.74
C ARG A 66 -9.28 3.72 4.00
N ALA A 67 -8.08 3.81 4.59
CA ALA A 67 -6.85 3.34 3.97
C ALA A 67 -6.80 1.81 3.85
N MET A 68 -7.23 1.07 4.88
CA MET A 68 -7.30 -0.39 4.82
C MET A 68 -8.32 -0.88 3.78
N LEU A 69 -9.47 -0.22 3.68
CA LEU A 69 -10.47 -0.55 2.65
C LEU A 69 -9.99 -0.20 1.25
N HIS A 70 -9.27 0.92 1.07
CA HIS A 70 -8.60 1.21 -0.20
C HIS A 70 -7.72 0.02 -0.63
N ALA A 71 -6.84 -0.45 0.25
CA ALA A 71 -5.97 -1.58 -0.04
C ALA A 71 -6.77 -2.87 -0.34
N SER A 72 -7.77 -3.18 0.50
CA SER A 72 -8.62 -4.35 0.29
C SER A 72 -9.45 -4.29 -1.00
N ARG A 73 -9.94 -3.11 -1.42
CA ARG A 73 -10.66 -2.96 -2.69
C ARG A 73 -9.76 -3.23 -3.89
N LEU A 74 -8.53 -2.75 -3.84
CA LEU A 74 -7.58 -2.78 -4.96
C LEU A 74 -6.73 -4.07 -5.02
N GLY A 75 -7.00 -5.05 -4.15
CA GLY A 75 -6.25 -6.32 -4.16
C GLY A 75 -4.91 -6.27 -3.44
N ILE A 76 -4.64 -5.24 -2.66
CA ILE A 76 -3.43 -5.09 -1.84
C ILE A 76 -3.73 -5.64 -0.43
N ASP A 77 -4.18 -6.89 -0.34
CA ASP A 77 -4.71 -7.49 0.89
C ASP A 77 -3.71 -7.52 2.04
N SER A 78 -2.41 -7.52 1.74
CA SER A 78 -1.35 -7.43 2.74
C SER A 78 -1.42 -6.16 3.60
N HIS A 79 -2.02 -5.08 3.07
CA HIS A 79 -2.19 -3.79 3.72
C HIS A 79 -3.67 -3.43 3.93
N GLY A 80 -4.57 -4.39 3.69
CA GLY A 80 -6.01 -4.26 3.85
C GLY A 80 -6.49 -4.48 5.29
N VAL A 81 -7.77 -4.81 5.42
CA VAL A 81 -8.48 -4.99 6.71
C VAL A 81 -7.86 -6.06 7.61
N ARG A 82 -7.06 -6.98 7.07
CA ARG A 82 -6.29 -7.95 7.87
C ARG A 82 -5.32 -7.29 8.85
N LEU A 83 -4.88 -6.07 8.61
CA LEU A 83 -4.02 -5.32 9.54
C LEU A 83 -4.80 -4.67 10.70
N ALA A 84 -6.12 -4.76 10.74
CA ALA A 84 -6.92 -4.20 11.82
C ALA A 84 -6.51 -4.79 13.19
N SER A 85 -6.22 -6.10 13.26
CA SER A 85 -5.73 -6.75 14.48
C SER A 85 -4.42 -6.14 14.97
N HIS A 86 -3.45 -5.93 14.08
CA HIS A 86 -2.17 -5.29 14.41
C HIS A 86 -2.38 -3.86 14.92
N TYR A 87 -3.19 -3.05 14.22
CA TYR A 87 -3.41 -1.65 14.64
C TYR A 87 -4.15 -1.55 15.98
N THR A 88 -5.10 -2.44 16.25
CA THR A 88 -5.75 -2.49 17.58
C THR A 88 -4.77 -2.91 18.68
N GLN A 89 -3.82 -3.78 18.39
CA GLN A 89 -2.79 -4.21 19.33
C GLN A 89 -1.84 -3.08 19.68
N VAL A 90 -1.32 -2.33 18.69
CA VAL A 90 -0.40 -1.19 18.94
C VAL A 90 -1.10 0.00 19.58
N LEU A 91 -2.40 0.20 19.36
CA LEU A 91 -3.21 1.19 20.06
C LEU A 91 -3.37 0.82 21.54
N ARG A 92 -3.75 -0.42 21.85
CA ARG A 92 -3.91 -0.92 23.24
C ARG A 92 -2.58 -1.00 23.97
N GLY A 93 -1.50 -1.31 23.29
CA GLY A 93 -0.15 -1.38 23.86
C GLY A 93 0.47 -0.01 24.16
N GLY A 94 -0.08 1.07 23.59
CA GLY A 94 0.43 2.43 23.82
C GLY A 94 1.55 2.88 22.87
N ARG A 95 1.97 2.02 21.90
CA ARG A 95 2.91 2.40 20.86
C ARG A 95 2.41 3.55 20.01
N VAL A 96 1.10 3.64 19.83
CA VAL A 96 0.42 4.64 19.01
C VAL A 96 -0.53 5.44 19.88
N ASN A 97 -0.43 6.77 19.77
CA ASN A 97 -1.36 7.68 20.43
C ASN A 97 -2.77 7.52 19.80
N PRO A 98 -3.77 7.08 20.59
CA PRO A 98 -5.12 6.89 20.07
C PRO A 98 -5.87 8.20 19.77
N ASN A 99 -5.42 9.32 20.35
CA ASN A 99 -6.04 10.64 20.24
C ASN A 99 -5.00 11.71 19.88
N PRO A 100 -4.30 11.61 18.74
CA PRO A 100 -3.20 12.50 18.40
C PRO A 100 -3.70 13.94 18.19
N ALA A 101 -2.96 14.90 18.73
CA ALA A 101 -3.13 16.32 18.47
C ALA A 101 -2.15 16.76 17.38
N MET A 102 -2.40 16.34 16.14
CA MET A 102 -1.53 16.64 15.01
C MET A 102 -1.32 18.14 14.81
N LYS A 103 -0.09 18.55 14.51
CA LYS A 103 0.26 19.96 14.30
C LYS A 103 1.03 20.11 12.99
N SER A 104 0.58 21.01 12.14
CA SER A 104 1.30 21.38 10.92
C SER A 104 1.94 22.74 11.03
N ARG A 105 3.11 22.91 10.40
CA ARG A 105 3.81 24.18 10.31
C ARG A 105 4.30 24.39 8.89
N ARG A 106 3.72 25.36 8.19
CA ARG A 106 4.21 25.81 6.90
C ARG A 106 5.54 26.53 7.09
N THR A 107 6.60 26.06 6.43
CA THR A 107 7.98 26.57 6.58
C THR A 107 8.40 27.43 5.41
N ALA A 108 7.78 27.24 4.23
CA ALA A 108 7.96 28.03 3.02
C ALA A 108 6.69 27.98 2.16
N ALA A 109 6.67 28.67 1.03
CA ALA A 109 5.51 28.68 0.13
C ALA A 109 5.08 27.27 -0.30
N GLY A 110 6.03 26.39 -0.62
CA GLY A 110 5.80 25.01 -1.06
C GLY A 110 6.31 23.94 -0.07
N ALA A 111 6.57 24.27 1.20
CA ALA A 111 7.08 23.30 2.17
C ALA A 111 6.39 23.42 3.53
N ALA A 112 6.07 22.25 4.13
CA ALA A 112 5.54 22.16 5.49
C ALA A 112 6.05 20.92 6.21
N LEU A 113 5.97 20.95 7.53
CA LEU A 113 6.20 19.82 8.42
C LEU A 113 4.93 19.54 9.20
N LEU A 114 4.53 18.28 9.30
CA LEU A 114 3.42 17.79 10.08
C LEU A 114 3.93 16.87 11.20
N ASP A 115 3.65 17.20 12.42
CA ASP A 115 3.88 16.35 13.59
C ASP A 115 2.64 15.51 13.83
N ALA A 116 2.78 14.19 13.71
CA ALA A 116 1.69 13.24 13.84
C ALA A 116 1.38 12.85 15.31
N ASP A 117 2.14 13.37 16.28
CA ASP A 117 1.95 13.14 17.71
C ASP A 117 1.89 11.65 18.08
N ASP A 118 2.76 10.86 17.47
CA ASP A 118 2.84 9.41 17.57
C ASP A 118 1.52 8.67 17.24
N GLY A 119 0.64 9.29 16.44
CA GLY A 119 -0.63 8.71 15.97
C GLY A 119 -0.47 7.65 14.89
N LEU A 120 -1.59 7.01 14.47
CA LEU A 120 -1.62 6.11 13.32
C LEU A 120 -1.23 6.88 12.04
N GLY A 121 -0.30 6.30 11.28
CA GLY A 121 0.23 6.90 10.06
C GLY A 121 -0.82 7.22 9.00
N HIS A 122 -1.95 6.54 9.02
CA HIS A 122 -3.05 6.77 8.07
C HIS A 122 -3.62 8.18 8.18
N ALA A 123 -3.96 8.63 9.38
CA ALA A 123 -4.50 9.98 9.59
C ALA A 123 -3.47 11.06 9.23
N ALA A 124 -2.22 10.85 9.65
CA ALA A 124 -1.12 11.77 9.35
C ALA A 124 -0.83 11.90 7.85
N ALA A 125 -0.86 10.78 7.10
CA ALA A 125 -0.58 10.79 5.67
C ALA A 125 -1.72 11.42 4.85
N TYR A 126 -3.00 11.19 5.21
CA TYR A 126 -4.11 11.94 4.60
C TYR A 126 -4.01 13.43 4.90
N ALA A 127 -3.78 13.82 6.16
CA ALA A 127 -3.63 15.23 6.53
C ALA A 127 -2.45 15.90 5.82
N ALA A 128 -1.32 15.20 5.67
CA ALA A 128 -0.16 15.69 4.93
C ALA A 128 -0.46 15.85 3.43
N MET A 129 -1.17 14.91 2.82
CA MET A 129 -1.55 15.00 1.40
C MET A 129 -2.54 16.15 1.18
N ASP A 130 -3.54 16.29 2.03
CA ASP A 130 -4.51 17.39 1.95
C ASP A 130 -3.83 18.75 2.08
N LEU A 131 -2.88 18.88 3.02
CA LEU A 131 -2.07 20.10 3.18
C LEU A 131 -1.20 20.36 1.95
N ALA A 132 -0.52 19.34 1.41
CA ALA A 132 0.29 19.46 0.20
C ALA A 132 -0.56 19.90 -0.99
N CYS A 133 -1.76 19.31 -1.17
CA CYS A 133 -2.69 19.70 -2.23
C CYS A 133 -3.15 21.15 -2.11
N GLY A 134 -3.52 21.59 -0.90
CA GLY A 134 -3.89 22.98 -0.65
C GLY A 134 -2.77 23.95 -1.00
N MET A 135 -1.56 23.66 -0.54
CA MET A 135 -0.38 24.49 -0.80
C MET A 135 0.05 24.47 -2.29
N ALA A 136 -0.06 23.32 -2.96
CA ALA A 136 0.31 23.19 -4.38
C ALA A 136 -0.60 24.03 -5.30
N LYS A 137 -1.89 24.18 -4.99
CA LYS A 137 -2.80 25.08 -5.71
C LYS A 137 -2.36 26.54 -5.66
N GLU A 138 -1.67 26.93 -4.58
CA GLU A 138 -1.11 28.28 -4.43
C GLU A 138 0.27 28.39 -5.10
N ALA A 139 1.18 27.45 -4.79
CA ALA A 139 2.60 27.52 -5.14
C ALA A 139 2.99 26.75 -6.41
N GLY A 140 2.07 25.97 -6.99
CA GLY A 140 2.32 25.08 -8.14
C GLY A 140 2.84 23.71 -7.74
N ILE A 141 3.66 23.64 -6.72
CA ILE A 141 4.21 22.40 -6.13
C ILE A 141 4.40 22.57 -4.63
N ALA A 142 4.08 21.56 -3.85
CA ALA A 142 4.30 21.60 -2.41
C ALA A 142 4.60 20.20 -1.83
N GLY A 143 5.59 20.16 -0.92
CA GLY A 143 5.98 18.97 -0.16
C GLY A 143 5.67 19.13 1.33
N VAL A 144 5.20 18.05 1.94
CA VAL A 144 4.94 17.96 3.39
C VAL A 144 5.70 16.77 3.94
N GLY A 145 6.67 17.02 4.83
CA GLY A 145 7.31 16.01 5.63
C GLY A 145 6.44 15.69 6.85
N VAL A 146 6.38 14.44 7.26
CA VAL A 146 5.68 13.98 8.48
C VAL A 146 6.68 13.40 9.45
N ILE A 147 6.55 13.76 10.71
CA ILE A 147 7.38 13.25 11.82
C ILE A 147 6.52 12.62 12.89
N ARG A 148 7.14 11.80 13.76
CA ARG A 148 6.49 11.13 14.89
C ARG A 148 5.23 10.40 14.46
N SER A 149 5.33 9.60 13.42
CA SER A 149 4.24 8.81 12.86
C SER A 149 4.47 7.32 13.07
N SER A 150 3.55 6.51 12.56
CA SER A 150 3.60 5.06 12.58
C SER A 150 3.29 4.48 11.20
N HIS A 151 3.18 3.14 11.10
CA HIS A 151 2.83 2.48 9.84
C HIS A 151 1.52 3.05 9.24
N PHE A 152 1.52 3.28 7.91
CA PHE A 152 0.43 3.98 7.22
C PHE A 152 -0.33 3.12 6.18
N GLY A 153 -0.05 1.82 6.12
CA GLY A 153 -0.69 0.92 5.14
C GLY A 153 -0.16 1.11 3.71
N ALA A 154 -1.03 1.01 2.71
CA ALA A 154 -0.70 1.17 1.31
C ALA A 154 -0.50 2.66 0.94
N ALA A 155 0.65 2.99 0.37
CA ALA A 155 1.00 4.36 -0.01
C ALA A 155 0.06 4.93 -1.08
N GLY A 156 -0.48 4.06 -1.95
CA GLY A 156 -1.44 4.41 -2.99
C GLY A 156 -2.70 5.10 -2.49
N ALA A 157 -3.11 4.85 -1.25
CA ALA A 157 -4.30 5.48 -0.66
C ALA A 157 -4.19 7.03 -0.64
N TYR A 158 -3.02 7.54 -0.33
CA TYR A 158 -2.76 8.98 -0.22
C TYR A 158 -2.46 9.62 -1.58
N ALA A 159 -1.71 8.91 -2.44
CA ALA A 159 -1.48 9.34 -3.81
C ALA A 159 -2.80 9.42 -4.60
N LEU A 160 -3.69 8.45 -4.39
CA LEU A 160 -5.04 8.48 -4.98
C LEU A 160 -5.86 9.67 -4.48
N ALA A 161 -5.84 9.97 -3.17
CA ALA A 161 -6.55 11.12 -2.62
C ALA A 161 -6.10 12.44 -3.27
N GLY A 162 -4.79 12.62 -3.50
CA GLY A 162 -4.28 13.79 -4.21
C GLY A 162 -4.68 13.81 -5.69
N ALA A 163 -4.70 12.66 -6.37
CA ALA A 163 -5.16 12.57 -7.75
C ALA A 163 -6.66 12.87 -7.88
N GLU A 164 -7.48 12.40 -6.95
CA GLU A 164 -8.91 12.72 -6.86
C GLU A 164 -9.16 14.21 -6.58
N ALA A 165 -8.24 14.88 -5.87
CA ALA A 165 -8.24 16.33 -5.69
C ALA A 165 -7.78 17.12 -6.94
N GLY A 166 -7.43 16.41 -8.03
CA GLY A 166 -7.05 16.96 -9.32
C GLY A 166 -5.57 17.27 -9.49
N LEU A 167 -4.67 16.78 -8.63
CA LEU A 167 -3.24 17.03 -8.68
C LEU A 167 -2.45 15.76 -9.01
N ILE A 168 -1.22 15.90 -9.48
CA ILE A 168 -0.26 14.80 -9.45
C ILE A 168 0.24 14.71 -8.01
N ALA A 169 0.09 13.54 -7.40
CA ALA A 169 0.41 13.34 -6.00
C ALA A 169 1.39 12.19 -5.81
N ILE A 170 2.36 12.37 -4.91
CA ILE A 170 3.36 11.36 -4.56
C ILE A 170 3.31 11.13 -3.06
N SER A 171 3.31 9.88 -2.64
CA SER A 171 3.34 9.48 -1.24
C SER A 171 4.44 8.46 -1.00
N MET A 172 5.23 8.67 0.04
CA MET A 172 6.35 7.82 0.43
C MET A 172 6.43 7.66 1.93
N SER A 173 6.96 6.54 2.39
CA SER A 173 7.28 6.29 3.80
C SER A 173 8.53 5.43 3.91
N ASN A 174 9.40 5.74 4.85
CA ASN A 174 10.39 4.78 5.27
C ASN A 174 9.74 3.72 6.19
N THR A 175 10.32 2.53 6.25
CA THR A 175 9.85 1.43 7.10
C THR A 175 11.03 0.73 7.78
N ASP A 176 10.77 -0.17 8.74
CA ASP A 176 11.80 -0.96 9.40
C ASP A 176 12.59 -1.83 8.42
N ALA A 177 13.87 -2.01 8.72
CA ALA A 177 14.81 -2.70 7.85
C ALA A 177 14.45 -4.18 7.63
N ILE A 178 14.21 -4.52 6.38
CA ILE A 178 13.96 -5.89 5.91
C ILE A 178 14.60 -6.16 4.55
N VAL A 179 15.09 -5.14 3.86
CA VAL A 179 15.71 -5.22 2.53
C VAL A 179 17.20 -5.01 2.66
N ALA A 180 18.01 -5.89 2.05
CA ALA A 180 19.45 -5.71 1.95
C ALA A 180 19.83 -4.54 1.04
N LEU A 181 21.02 -4.00 1.21
CA LEU A 181 21.68 -3.22 0.17
C LEU A 181 22.10 -4.15 -0.98
N HIS A 182 22.30 -3.59 -2.16
CA HIS A 182 22.91 -4.35 -3.24
C HIS A 182 24.34 -4.78 -2.86
N GLY A 183 24.58 -6.09 -2.81
CA GLY A 183 25.85 -6.67 -2.32
C GLY A 183 26.01 -6.64 -0.79
N GLY A 184 24.96 -6.27 -0.05
CA GLY A 184 24.94 -6.27 1.40
C GLY A 184 24.61 -7.64 2.00
N ALA A 185 25.05 -7.87 3.23
CA ALA A 185 24.81 -9.09 4.00
C ALA A 185 23.96 -8.85 5.25
N GLU A 186 23.29 -7.70 5.32
CA GLU A 186 22.40 -7.34 6.43
C GLU A 186 21.20 -6.54 5.95
N ARG A 187 20.12 -6.55 6.73
CA ARG A 187 18.93 -5.71 6.53
C ARG A 187 19.31 -4.26 6.77
N PHE A 188 19.03 -3.37 5.82
CA PHE A 188 19.37 -1.95 5.94
C PHE A 188 18.22 -1.03 5.62
N HIS A 189 17.52 -1.23 4.51
CA HIS A 189 16.33 -0.46 4.14
C HIS A 189 15.06 -1.23 4.50
N GLY A 190 13.98 -0.48 4.66
CA GLY A 190 12.64 -1.03 4.63
C GLY A 190 12.17 -1.35 3.21
N THR A 191 10.92 -1.78 3.07
CA THR A 191 10.27 -1.91 1.75
C THR A 191 10.01 -0.56 1.08
N ASN A 192 10.07 0.51 1.82
CA ASN A 192 10.12 1.91 1.42
C ASN A 192 9.24 2.21 0.19
N PRO A 193 7.90 2.19 0.34
CA PRO A 193 6.99 2.31 -0.78
C PRO A 193 7.04 3.69 -1.43
N ILE A 194 6.82 3.70 -2.75
CA ILE A 194 6.60 4.89 -3.57
C ILE A 194 5.24 4.73 -4.24
N ALA A 195 4.35 5.69 -4.03
CA ALA A 195 3.11 5.76 -4.77
C ALA A 195 2.98 7.10 -5.49
N VAL A 196 2.44 7.04 -6.70
CA VAL A 196 2.16 8.22 -7.53
C VAL A 196 0.75 8.11 -8.07
N GLY A 197 -0.06 9.14 -7.89
CA GLY A 197 -1.39 9.27 -8.49
C GLY A 197 -1.43 10.45 -9.44
N ALA A 198 -2.13 10.33 -10.56
CA ALA A 198 -2.38 11.44 -11.48
C ALA A 198 -3.84 11.42 -11.94
N PRO A 199 -4.51 12.58 -12.01
CA PRO A 199 -5.89 12.66 -12.49
C PRO A 199 -5.96 12.35 -13.97
N VAL A 200 -7.00 11.59 -14.37
CA VAL A 200 -7.30 11.30 -15.79
C VAL A 200 -8.73 11.71 -16.07
N PRO A 201 -9.01 12.56 -17.08
CA PRO A 201 -10.34 13.03 -17.36
C PRO A 201 -11.34 11.88 -17.63
N ASN A 202 -12.46 11.87 -16.92
CA ASN A 202 -13.55 10.89 -17.10
C ASN A 202 -13.13 9.41 -16.94
N GLN A 203 -12.01 9.14 -16.32
CA GLN A 203 -11.49 7.80 -16.05
C GLN A 203 -11.03 7.67 -14.60
N LYS A 204 -10.71 6.45 -14.18
CA LYS A 204 -9.98 6.22 -12.93
C LYS A 204 -8.58 6.84 -13.02
N PRO A 205 -8.05 7.42 -11.94
CA PRO A 205 -6.70 7.98 -11.92
C PRO A 205 -5.63 6.96 -12.35
N TRP A 206 -4.58 7.44 -12.97
CA TRP A 206 -3.34 6.67 -13.09
C TRP A 206 -2.77 6.48 -11.68
N LEU A 207 -2.44 5.25 -11.31
CA LEU A 207 -2.00 4.93 -9.94
C LEU A 207 -0.86 3.93 -9.94
N LEU A 208 0.32 4.39 -9.56
CA LEU A 208 1.47 3.55 -9.20
C LEU A 208 1.48 3.39 -7.68
N ASP A 209 1.61 2.17 -7.19
CA ASP A 209 1.90 1.87 -5.77
C ASP A 209 2.81 0.65 -5.72
N MET A 210 4.05 0.83 -5.28
CA MET A 210 5.04 -0.23 -5.28
C MET A 210 6.03 -0.12 -4.12
N ALA A 211 6.46 -1.26 -3.60
CA ALA A 211 7.63 -1.36 -2.76
C ALA A 211 8.92 -1.19 -3.60
N THR A 212 10.03 -0.81 -2.95
CA THR A 212 11.36 -0.77 -3.55
C THR A 212 12.14 -2.08 -3.39
N SER A 213 11.50 -3.11 -2.81
CA SER A 213 11.98 -4.49 -2.79
C SER A 213 11.53 -5.27 -4.03
N SER A 214 12.25 -6.34 -4.39
CA SER A 214 11.92 -7.22 -5.52
C SER A 214 10.65 -8.03 -5.30
N ILE A 215 10.32 -8.32 -4.05
CA ILE A 215 9.13 -9.09 -3.64
C ILE A 215 8.60 -8.54 -2.32
N PRO A 216 7.27 -8.53 -2.08
CA PRO A 216 6.71 -8.25 -0.76
C PRO A 216 6.97 -9.40 0.23
N LEU A 217 7.21 -9.10 1.51
CA LEU A 217 7.40 -10.13 2.55
C LEU A 217 6.24 -11.14 2.61
N ASN A 218 5.01 -10.65 2.51
CA ASN A 218 3.83 -11.52 2.54
C ASN A 218 3.82 -12.55 1.39
N ARG A 219 4.44 -12.25 0.26
CA ARG A 219 4.59 -13.22 -0.83
C ARG A 219 5.60 -14.31 -0.45
N VAL A 220 6.69 -13.96 0.25
CA VAL A 220 7.65 -14.95 0.79
C VAL A 220 6.94 -15.88 1.78
N LEU A 221 6.14 -15.32 2.70
CA LEU A 221 5.38 -16.11 3.68
C LEU A 221 4.39 -17.05 3.00
N LEU A 222 3.73 -16.59 1.94
CA LEU A 222 2.84 -17.43 1.14
C LEU A 222 3.59 -18.59 0.48
N TYR A 223 4.72 -18.34 -0.17
CA TYR A 223 5.54 -19.40 -0.78
C TYR A 223 6.02 -20.41 0.25
N ARG A 224 6.37 -19.94 1.46
CA ARG A 224 6.72 -20.84 2.59
C ARG A 224 5.56 -21.75 2.97
N THR A 225 4.34 -21.22 3.11
CA THR A 225 3.14 -21.98 3.43
C THR A 225 2.81 -23.02 2.35
N LEU A 226 3.00 -22.66 1.08
CA LEU A 226 2.73 -23.54 -0.05
C LEU A 226 3.86 -24.53 -0.36
N GLY A 227 4.99 -24.47 0.36
CA GLY A 227 6.17 -25.31 0.06
C GLY A 227 6.75 -25.06 -1.33
N LYS A 228 6.59 -23.85 -1.89
CA LYS A 228 7.07 -23.48 -3.23
C LYS A 228 8.37 -22.69 -3.16
N ALA A 229 9.27 -22.94 -4.10
CA ALA A 229 10.49 -22.15 -4.24
C ALA A 229 10.18 -20.71 -4.69
N LEU A 230 10.93 -19.74 -4.17
CA LEU A 230 10.86 -18.34 -4.58
C LEU A 230 11.43 -18.15 -6.00
N PRO A 231 11.00 -17.10 -6.71
CA PRO A 231 11.74 -16.63 -7.88
C PRO A 231 13.20 -16.33 -7.53
N GLU A 232 14.06 -16.48 -8.53
CA GLU A 232 15.48 -16.16 -8.35
C GLU A 232 15.72 -14.66 -8.10
N GLY A 233 16.67 -14.34 -7.23
CA GLY A 233 17.14 -12.97 -7.00
C GLY A 233 16.17 -12.05 -6.25
N VAL A 234 15.17 -12.60 -5.53
CA VAL A 234 14.19 -11.77 -4.79
C VAL A 234 14.44 -11.73 -3.28
N ALA A 235 15.21 -12.68 -2.73
CA ALA A 235 15.47 -12.80 -1.31
C ALA A 235 16.89 -13.35 -1.06
N ALA A 236 17.41 -13.14 0.13
CA ALA A 236 18.72 -13.63 0.58
C ALA A 236 18.64 -14.26 1.96
N ASP A 237 19.58 -15.15 2.22
CA ASP A 237 19.79 -15.81 3.51
C ASP A 237 20.52 -14.89 4.53
N SER A 238 20.83 -15.42 5.71
CA SER A 238 21.54 -14.72 6.79
C SER A 238 22.98 -14.28 6.45
N SER A 239 23.56 -14.80 5.38
CA SER A 239 24.89 -14.42 4.88
C SER A 239 24.81 -13.41 3.71
N GLY A 240 23.61 -13.03 3.29
CA GLY A 240 23.36 -12.14 2.17
C GLY A 240 23.42 -12.84 0.80
N GLN A 241 23.52 -14.17 0.78
CA GLN A 241 23.53 -14.92 -0.47
C GLN A 241 22.09 -15.13 -0.97
N PRO A 242 21.84 -15.01 -2.28
CA PRO A 242 20.52 -15.26 -2.86
C PRO A 242 20.00 -16.65 -2.50
N THR A 243 18.75 -16.73 -2.04
CA THR A 243 18.07 -18.00 -1.77
C THR A 243 16.73 -18.08 -2.49
N GLN A 244 16.35 -19.29 -2.91
CA GLN A 244 15.03 -19.63 -3.41
C GLN A 244 14.19 -20.43 -2.39
N ASP A 245 14.82 -20.85 -1.27
CA ASP A 245 14.09 -21.49 -0.18
C ASP A 245 13.44 -20.42 0.72
N PRO A 246 12.09 -20.36 0.77
CA PRO A 246 11.42 -19.38 1.62
C PRO A 246 11.67 -19.61 3.13
N ALA A 247 12.17 -20.79 3.54
CA ALA A 247 12.51 -21.05 4.93
C ALA A 247 13.83 -20.36 5.35
N ASP A 248 14.76 -20.19 4.40
CA ASP A 248 16.08 -19.59 4.64
C ASP A 248 16.08 -18.06 4.47
N VAL A 249 14.94 -17.45 4.13
CA VAL A 249 14.88 -16.00 3.91
C VAL A 249 15.10 -15.24 5.20
N GLU A 250 16.19 -14.49 5.25
CA GLU A 250 16.46 -13.51 6.29
C GLU A 250 16.16 -12.08 5.85
N MET A 251 16.36 -11.77 4.57
CA MET A 251 16.16 -10.45 4.02
C MET A 251 15.63 -10.48 2.58
N LEU A 252 14.92 -9.44 2.20
CA LEU A 252 14.48 -9.24 0.82
C LEU A 252 15.61 -8.59 0.01
N MET A 253 15.63 -8.83 -1.30
CA MET A 253 16.52 -8.11 -2.20
C MET A 253 15.85 -6.83 -2.74
N PRO A 254 16.62 -5.78 -3.03
CA PRO A 254 16.09 -4.57 -3.63
C PRO A 254 15.60 -4.83 -5.05
N LEU A 255 14.66 -4.01 -5.52
CA LEU A 255 14.11 -4.09 -6.88
C LEU A 255 15.22 -4.13 -7.94
N GLY A 256 15.17 -5.12 -8.83
CA GLY A 256 16.23 -5.44 -9.79
C GLY A 256 17.07 -6.63 -9.36
N GLY A 257 16.86 -7.17 -8.16
CA GLY A 257 17.41 -8.42 -7.70
C GLY A 257 18.93 -8.46 -7.66
N THR A 258 19.49 -9.64 -7.93
CA THR A 258 20.94 -9.90 -7.82
C THR A 258 21.78 -9.00 -8.73
N ASP A 259 21.36 -8.79 -9.98
CA ASP A 259 22.20 -8.10 -10.98
C ASP A 259 22.02 -6.59 -10.99
N PHE A 260 20.77 -6.12 -10.80
CA PHE A 260 20.41 -4.70 -10.94
C PHE A 260 19.82 -4.08 -9.68
N GLY A 261 19.91 -4.77 -8.54
CA GLY A 261 19.38 -4.35 -7.25
C GLY A 261 19.91 -3.00 -6.75
N PHE A 262 21.07 -2.53 -7.25
CA PHE A 262 21.56 -1.17 -6.96
C PHE A 262 20.54 -0.07 -7.35
N LYS A 263 19.67 -0.31 -8.36
CA LYS A 263 18.60 0.62 -8.74
C LYS A 263 17.52 0.69 -7.67
N GLY A 264 17.06 -0.47 -7.19
CA GLY A 264 16.08 -0.56 -6.11
C GLY A 264 16.62 -0.03 -4.78
N ALA A 265 17.88 -0.33 -4.45
CA ALA A 265 18.54 0.21 -3.28
C ALA A 265 18.65 1.75 -3.33
N ALA A 266 18.94 2.32 -4.51
CA ALA A 266 18.95 3.78 -4.69
C ALA A 266 17.55 4.38 -4.52
N LEU A 267 16.50 3.74 -5.03
CA LEU A 267 15.11 4.17 -4.82
C LEU A 267 14.72 4.11 -3.33
N ALA A 268 15.06 3.02 -2.64
CA ALA A 268 14.84 2.90 -1.20
C ALA A 268 15.57 4.01 -0.43
N GLY A 269 16.83 4.28 -0.80
CA GLY A 269 17.63 5.38 -0.24
C GLY A 269 16.99 6.75 -0.48
N MET A 270 16.40 7.01 -1.65
CA MET A 270 15.65 8.23 -1.93
C MET A 270 14.44 8.37 -1.01
N VAL A 271 13.70 7.29 -0.78
CA VAL A 271 12.57 7.30 0.15
C VAL A 271 13.03 7.60 1.58
N THR A 272 14.09 6.94 2.05
CA THR A 272 14.69 7.22 3.37
C THR A 272 15.17 8.67 3.46
N LEU A 273 15.81 9.20 2.40
CA LEU A 273 16.27 10.59 2.35
C LEU A 273 15.11 11.58 2.55
N LEU A 274 14.00 11.38 1.84
CA LEU A 274 12.87 12.32 1.87
C LEU A 274 11.98 12.10 3.13
N SER A 275 11.74 10.84 3.51
CA SER A 275 10.84 10.52 4.62
C SER A 275 11.51 10.61 5.99
N ALA A 276 12.79 10.23 6.11
CA ALA A 276 13.47 10.19 7.40
C ALA A 276 14.59 11.21 7.55
N VAL A 277 15.54 11.28 6.62
CA VAL A 277 16.70 12.19 6.75
C VAL A 277 16.26 13.65 6.70
N LEU A 278 15.43 14.02 5.72
CA LEU A 278 14.91 15.38 5.55
C LEU A 278 14.06 15.85 6.74
N THR A 279 13.35 14.92 7.37
CA THR A 279 12.41 15.20 8.48
C THR A 279 13.04 15.02 9.87
N GLY A 280 14.20 14.36 9.97
CA GLY A 280 14.82 13.98 11.24
C GLY A 280 14.10 12.83 11.96
N SER A 281 13.34 12.02 11.22
CA SER A 281 12.66 10.83 11.74
C SER A 281 13.61 9.63 11.92
N THR A 282 13.15 8.56 12.55
CA THR A 282 13.95 7.35 12.77
C THR A 282 14.37 6.72 11.45
N LEU A 283 15.65 6.41 11.30
CA LEU A 283 16.19 5.73 10.12
C LEU A 283 15.76 4.26 10.09
N ASP A 284 15.61 3.67 8.92
CA ASP A 284 15.09 2.33 8.68
C ASP A 284 15.75 1.26 9.57
N HIS A 285 17.10 1.21 9.57
CA HIS A 285 17.89 0.22 10.31
C HIS A 285 17.91 0.45 11.84
N LEU A 286 17.45 1.59 12.32
CA LEU A 286 17.30 1.91 13.74
C LEU A 286 15.86 1.74 14.24
N MET A 287 14.93 1.42 13.35
CA MET A 287 13.51 1.33 13.68
C MET A 287 13.18 -0.02 14.30
N ILE A 288 12.34 -0.02 15.34
CA ILE A 288 11.76 -1.24 15.90
C ILE A 288 10.97 -1.96 14.80
N ARG A 289 11.17 -3.26 14.67
CA ARG A 289 10.49 -4.09 13.67
C ARG A 289 8.98 -4.12 13.89
N MET A 290 8.23 -4.17 12.81
CA MET A 290 6.78 -4.33 12.85
C MET A 290 6.38 -5.74 13.28
N ALA A 291 7.11 -6.73 12.78
CA ALA A 291 7.02 -8.13 13.15
C ALA A 291 8.25 -8.55 13.97
N GLU A 292 8.24 -9.75 14.55
CA GLU A 292 9.35 -10.30 15.32
C GLU A 292 9.73 -9.45 16.56
N THR A 293 8.72 -8.84 17.22
CA THR A 293 8.89 -8.04 18.44
C THR A 293 7.71 -8.21 19.37
N ASP A 294 7.99 -8.26 20.67
CA ASP A 294 6.99 -8.21 21.75
C ASP A 294 6.78 -6.79 22.30
N ASP A 295 7.53 -5.81 21.77
CA ASP A 295 7.36 -4.40 22.13
C ASP A 295 6.21 -3.80 21.35
N PHE A 296 5.12 -3.49 22.02
CA PHE A 296 3.95 -2.77 21.51
C PHE A 296 3.75 -1.41 22.21
N GLU A 297 4.74 -0.94 22.95
CA GLU A 297 4.72 0.30 23.74
C GLU A 297 5.57 1.41 23.13
N THR A 298 6.77 1.09 22.63
CA THR A 298 7.72 2.08 22.14
C THR A 298 7.30 2.64 20.78
N PRO A 299 7.11 3.97 20.63
CA PRO A 299 6.79 4.60 19.36
C PRO A 299 7.89 4.40 18.31
N ARG A 300 7.51 4.05 17.08
CA ARG A 300 8.45 3.80 15.98
C ARG A 300 8.98 5.08 15.35
N ARG A 301 8.25 6.19 15.47
CA ARG A 301 8.59 7.52 14.95
C ARG A 301 8.98 7.50 13.49
N MET A 302 8.16 6.85 12.69
CA MET A 302 8.29 6.80 11.24
C MET A 302 8.12 8.17 10.62
N GLY A 303 8.77 8.38 9.49
CA GLY A 303 8.61 9.56 8.66
C GLY A 303 7.83 9.24 7.37
N HIS A 304 7.07 10.22 6.89
CA HIS A 304 6.47 10.16 5.57
C HIS A 304 6.80 11.42 4.78
N PHE A 305 6.66 11.33 3.46
CA PHE A 305 6.77 12.48 2.59
C PHE A 305 5.63 12.46 1.56
N CYS A 306 4.83 13.53 1.56
CA CYS A 306 3.78 13.77 0.59
C CYS A 306 4.14 14.95 -0.29
N LEU A 307 3.99 14.81 -1.61
CA LEU A 307 4.22 15.88 -2.59
C LEU A 307 2.99 16.00 -3.49
N ALA A 308 2.55 17.20 -3.74
CA ALA A 308 1.51 17.51 -4.71
C ALA A 308 2.01 18.51 -5.75
N ILE A 309 1.60 18.31 -7.00
CA ILE A 309 1.95 19.16 -8.16
C ILE A 309 0.64 19.54 -8.85
N ASP A 310 0.41 20.84 -9.03
CA ASP A 310 -0.75 21.33 -9.75
C ASP A 310 -0.45 21.44 -11.26
N PRO A 311 -1.03 20.58 -12.11
CA PRO A 311 -0.79 20.61 -13.55
C PRO A 311 -1.15 21.96 -14.19
N ASP A 312 -2.10 22.70 -13.60
CA ASP A 312 -2.55 23.99 -14.12
C ASP A 312 -1.45 25.05 -14.04
N ARG A 313 -0.51 24.88 -13.11
CA ARG A 313 0.61 25.80 -12.90
C ARG A 313 1.83 25.54 -13.81
N PHE A 314 1.77 24.55 -14.70
CA PHE A 314 2.80 24.22 -15.68
C PHE A 314 2.34 24.55 -17.10
N ALA A 315 1.94 23.54 -17.88
CA ALA A 315 1.46 23.76 -19.24
C ALA A 315 -0.04 24.12 -19.32
N GLY A 316 -0.73 24.13 -18.19
CA GLY A 316 -2.15 24.33 -18.07
C GLY A 316 -2.94 23.04 -18.11
N ARG A 317 -4.10 23.04 -17.46
CA ARG A 317 -4.96 21.87 -17.25
C ARG A 317 -5.39 21.21 -18.57
N ALA A 318 -5.80 21.98 -19.54
CA ALA A 318 -6.29 21.44 -20.80
C ALA A 318 -5.23 20.63 -21.56
N LEU A 319 -3.98 21.14 -21.61
CA LEU A 319 -2.86 20.41 -22.24
C LEU A 319 -2.45 19.17 -21.46
N PHE A 320 -2.47 19.23 -20.13
CA PHE A 320 -2.22 18.08 -19.30
C PHE A 320 -3.25 16.99 -19.53
N ASP A 321 -4.54 17.34 -19.54
CA ASP A 321 -5.66 16.41 -19.72
C ASP A 321 -5.63 15.73 -21.10
N GLU A 322 -5.32 16.47 -22.15
CA GLU A 322 -5.10 15.94 -23.50
C GLU A 322 -3.92 14.99 -23.53
N ALA A 323 -2.77 15.42 -22.98
CA ALA A 323 -1.53 14.65 -23.01
C ALA A 323 -1.62 13.34 -22.23
N ILE A 324 -2.21 13.33 -21.03
CA ILE A 324 -2.35 12.09 -20.24
C ILE A 324 -3.35 11.13 -20.90
N THR A 325 -4.44 11.63 -21.47
CA THR A 325 -5.40 10.81 -22.19
C THR A 325 -4.76 10.12 -23.38
N ARG A 326 -4.01 10.88 -24.19
CA ARG A 326 -3.26 10.33 -25.34
C ARG A 326 -2.19 9.34 -24.91
N TYR A 327 -1.36 9.69 -23.92
CA TYR A 327 -0.32 8.81 -23.39
C TYR A 327 -0.88 7.44 -22.99
N LEU A 328 -1.99 7.41 -22.26
CA LEU A 328 -2.60 6.16 -21.81
C LEU A 328 -3.22 5.37 -22.97
N ALA A 329 -3.80 6.04 -23.95
CA ALA A 329 -4.33 5.39 -25.14
C ALA A 329 -3.20 4.73 -25.95
N ASP A 330 -2.10 5.46 -26.22
CA ASP A 330 -0.94 4.96 -26.94
C ASP A 330 -0.25 3.81 -26.18
N LEU A 331 -0.12 3.92 -24.85
CA LEU A 331 0.43 2.87 -23.99
C LEU A 331 -0.37 1.57 -24.10
N ARG A 332 -1.69 1.65 -23.93
CA ARG A 332 -2.58 0.47 -23.97
C ARG A 332 -2.69 -0.13 -25.37
N ALA A 333 -2.46 0.67 -26.43
CA ALA A 333 -2.44 0.22 -27.82
C ALA A 333 -1.07 -0.35 -28.26
N SER A 334 -0.04 -0.30 -27.41
CA SER A 334 1.27 -0.86 -27.71
C SER A 334 1.19 -2.36 -27.99
N ALA A 335 2.08 -2.86 -28.88
CA ALA A 335 2.09 -4.26 -29.27
C ALA A 335 2.40 -5.15 -28.04
N ALA A 336 1.50 -6.06 -27.74
CA ALA A 336 1.66 -7.06 -26.70
C ALA A 336 2.25 -8.35 -27.26
N ARG A 337 2.93 -9.14 -26.41
CA ARG A 337 3.29 -10.52 -26.74
C ARG A 337 2.02 -11.37 -26.82
N GLU A 338 2.09 -12.49 -27.53
CA GLU A 338 0.97 -13.43 -27.65
C GLU A 338 0.46 -13.86 -26.26
N GLY A 339 -0.84 -13.74 -26.05
CA GLY A 339 -1.49 -14.07 -24.78
C GLY A 339 -1.32 -13.05 -23.65
N GLU A 340 -0.63 -11.92 -23.90
CA GLU A 340 -0.46 -10.83 -22.92
C GLU A 340 -1.32 -9.62 -23.29
N SER A 341 -1.52 -8.73 -22.31
CA SER A 341 -2.15 -7.41 -22.49
C SER A 341 -1.30 -6.33 -21.85
N ILE A 342 -1.22 -5.18 -22.49
CA ILE A 342 -0.50 -4.03 -21.92
C ILE A 342 -1.44 -3.31 -20.95
N MET A 343 -0.93 -3.06 -19.75
CA MET A 343 -1.65 -2.35 -18.68
C MET A 343 -0.87 -1.10 -18.26
N ALA A 344 -1.57 -0.01 -18.09
CA ALA A 344 -1.04 1.16 -17.39
C ALA A 344 -1.06 0.91 -15.86
N PRO A 345 -0.19 1.58 -15.09
CA PRO A 345 -0.30 1.59 -13.64
C PRO A 345 -1.71 1.96 -13.16
N GLY A 346 -2.28 1.10 -12.32
CA GLY A 346 -3.65 1.19 -11.82
C GLY A 346 -4.67 0.33 -12.58
N ASP A 347 -4.45 -0.05 -13.84
CA ASP A 347 -5.44 -0.81 -14.63
C ASP A 347 -5.82 -2.14 -13.97
N ARG A 348 -4.82 -2.85 -13.40
CA ARG A 348 -5.05 -4.10 -12.66
C ARG A 348 -5.85 -3.86 -11.39
N GLU A 349 -5.50 -2.86 -10.64
CA GLU A 349 -6.15 -2.47 -9.39
C GLU A 349 -7.62 -2.08 -9.63
N TRP A 350 -7.89 -1.33 -10.68
CA TRP A 350 -9.26 -0.95 -11.06
C TRP A 350 -10.09 -2.14 -11.53
N ALA A 351 -9.50 -3.09 -12.21
CA ALA A 351 -10.17 -4.33 -12.58
C ALA A 351 -10.53 -5.18 -11.34
N VAL A 352 -9.61 -5.28 -10.37
CA VAL A 352 -9.85 -5.94 -9.08
C VAL A 352 -10.96 -5.23 -8.30
N GLU A 353 -10.94 -3.89 -8.26
CA GLU A 353 -12.01 -3.12 -7.59
C GLU A 353 -13.38 -3.42 -8.19
N ALA A 354 -13.47 -3.42 -9.52
CA ALA A 354 -14.74 -3.71 -10.21
C ALA A 354 -15.25 -5.13 -9.88
N GLU A 355 -14.35 -6.11 -9.83
CA GLU A 355 -14.69 -7.48 -9.44
C GLU A 355 -15.13 -7.56 -7.98
N ARG A 356 -14.37 -6.96 -7.05
CA ARG A 356 -14.69 -7.01 -5.62
C ARG A 356 -15.97 -6.25 -5.24
N LYS A 357 -16.34 -5.23 -6.00
CA LYS A 357 -17.66 -4.60 -5.88
C LYS A 357 -18.81 -5.56 -6.21
N ARG A 358 -18.58 -6.50 -7.12
CA ARG A 358 -19.59 -7.48 -7.56
C ARG A 358 -19.61 -8.72 -6.65
N THR A 359 -18.45 -9.22 -6.22
CA THR A 359 -18.31 -10.51 -5.51
C THR A 359 -18.17 -10.35 -4.00
N GLY A 360 -17.84 -9.16 -3.52
CA GLY A 360 -17.35 -8.91 -2.16
C GLY A 360 -15.82 -8.96 -2.09
N ILE A 361 -15.28 -8.47 -0.98
CA ILE A 361 -13.84 -8.47 -0.67
C ILE A 361 -13.48 -9.80 -0.02
N PRO A 362 -12.47 -10.54 -0.52
CA PRO A 362 -11.99 -11.77 0.12
C PRO A 362 -11.25 -11.43 1.41
N VAL A 363 -11.60 -12.10 2.49
CA VAL A 363 -11.01 -11.93 3.81
C VAL A 363 -10.70 -13.31 4.38
N ASP A 364 -9.50 -13.51 4.93
CA ASP A 364 -9.15 -14.74 5.61
C ASP A 364 -10.02 -14.95 6.88
N ARG A 365 -10.22 -16.21 7.28
CA ARG A 365 -11.11 -16.56 8.40
C ARG A 365 -10.65 -15.97 9.74
N GLU A 366 -9.35 -15.81 9.97
CA GLU A 366 -8.83 -15.24 11.22
C GLU A 366 -9.20 -13.76 11.31
N THR A 367 -8.99 -13.01 10.23
CA THR A 367 -9.40 -11.61 10.13
C THR A 367 -10.92 -11.46 10.28
N ALA A 368 -11.71 -12.29 9.61
CA ALA A 368 -13.17 -12.25 9.72
C ALA A 368 -13.63 -12.54 11.17
N LYS A 369 -13.05 -13.55 11.81
CA LYS A 369 -13.31 -13.87 13.22
C LYS A 369 -12.89 -12.74 14.16
N PHE A 370 -11.70 -12.13 13.93
CA PHE A 370 -11.24 -10.96 14.69
C PHE A 370 -12.25 -9.80 14.60
N LEU A 371 -12.81 -9.57 13.42
CA LEU A 371 -13.82 -8.53 13.18
C LEU A 371 -15.23 -8.92 13.68
N GLY A 372 -15.38 -10.08 14.36
CA GLY A 372 -16.65 -10.55 14.90
C GLY A 372 -17.66 -10.96 13.84
N LEU A 373 -17.18 -11.43 12.68
CA LEU A 373 -18.00 -11.91 11.59
C LEU A 373 -18.13 -13.44 11.64
N ALA A 374 -19.32 -13.94 11.32
CA ALA A 374 -19.56 -15.37 11.24
C ALA A 374 -18.82 -15.95 10.00
N VAL A 375 -18.08 -17.04 10.20
CA VAL A 375 -17.29 -17.73 9.17
C VAL A 375 -17.60 -19.22 9.12
#